data_384966628519723064001a75f1dc4f1b
#
_entry.id   384966628519723064001a75f1dc4f1b
#
_cell.length_a   1.000
_cell.length_b   1.000
_cell.length_c   1.000
_cell.angle_alpha   90.00
_cell.angle_beta   90.00
_cell.angle_gamma   90.00
#
_symmetry.space_group_name_H-M   'P 1'
#
loop_
_entity.id
_entity.type
_entity.pdbx_description
1 polymer ?
#
loop_
_entity_poly.entity_id
_entity_poly.type
_entity_poly.pdbx_seq_one_letter_code
_entity_poly.pdbx_strand_id
1 'polypeptide(L)'
;MHLARFPALFLGRLAGFLSRTLGVGGGTTLPGVVAQFLDPGLVSTLCARLERGVILLTGTNGKTTTARMLALMLREAGWSPIHNRAGANLMEGVATTFLYASDLRGQPRGDSGLFEMDEAHFPRAVALCRPRLVLLHNLFRDQLDRYGEVDTVAGRWGQALRTL
;
A
#
# COMPACT_ATOMS: atom_id res chain seq x y z
N MET A 1 11.61 -19.66 5.35
CA MET A 1 11.39 -18.23 5.08
C MET A 1 10.49 -17.50 6.09
N HIS A 2 10.20 -18.06 7.27
CA HIS A 2 9.33 -17.43 8.27
C HIS A 2 10.06 -16.67 9.40
N LEU A 3 11.37 -16.83 9.55
CA LEU A 3 12.16 -16.31 10.68
C LEU A 3 12.35 -14.78 10.66
N ALA A 4 12.40 -14.14 9.49
CA ALA A 4 12.64 -12.70 9.37
C ALA A 4 11.38 -11.84 9.62
N ARG A 5 10.18 -12.41 9.52
CA ARG A 5 8.91 -11.64 9.59
C ARG A 5 8.61 -11.07 10.96
N PHE A 6 8.76 -11.87 12.01
CA PHE A 6 8.55 -11.40 13.38
C PHE A 6 9.48 -10.22 13.73
N PRO A 7 10.81 -10.30 13.50
CA PRO A 7 11.70 -9.16 13.67
C PRO A 7 11.30 -7.94 12.84
N ALA A 8 10.91 -8.13 11.58
CA ALA A 8 10.51 -7.04 10.69
C ALA A 8 9.27 -6.30 11.24
N LEU A 9 8.25 -7.03 11.66
CA LEU A 9 7.04 -6.46 12.26
C LEU A 9 7.33 -5.77 13.60
N PHE A 10 8.13 -6.37 14.45
CA PHE A 10 8.47 -5.81 15.76
C PHE A 10 9.33 -4.54 15.63
N LEU A 11 10.46 -4.64 14.92
CA LEU A 11 11.40 -3.52 14.75
C LEU A 11 10.79 -2.39 13.92
N GLY A 12 9.97 -2.69 12.91
CA GLY A 12 9.21 -1.67 12.20
C GLY A 12 8.26 -0.89 13.11
N ARG A 13 7.54 -1.57 14.01
CA ARG A 13 6.69 -0.89 15.01
C ARG A 13 7.48 -0.08 16.01
N LEU A 14 8.61 -0.61 16.48
CA LEU A 14 9.50 0.09 17.38
C LEU A 14 10.05 1.35 16.74
N ALA A 15 10.50 1.27 15.49
CA ALA A 15 10.95 2.44 14.71
C ALA A 15 9.84 3.50 14.59
N GLY A 16 8.60 3.06 14.35
CA GLY A 16 7.45 3.97 14.30
C GLY A 16 7.09 4.60 15.65
N PHE A 17 7.27 3.88 16.74
CA PHE A 17 7.09 4.42 18.08
C PHE A 17 8.17 5.48 18.39
N LEU A 18 9.43 5.16 18.15
CA LEU A 18 10.57 6.08 18.37
C LEU A 18 10.46 7.34 17.48
N SER A 19 10.12 7.17 16.20
CA SER A 19 9.92 8.31 15.28
C SER A 19 8.87 9.29 15.78
N ARG A 20 7.75 8.78 16.33
CA ARG A 20 6.69 9.62 16.88
C ARG A 20 7.08 10.31 18.17
N THR A 21 7.78 9.60 19.07
CA THR A 21 8.21 10.16 20.36
C THR A 21 9.32 11.22 20.21
N LEU A 22 10.19 11.04 19.22
CA LEU A 22 11.29 11.98 18.94
C LEU A 22 10.90 13.11 17.98
N GLY A 23 9.65 13.11 17.47
CA GLY A 23 9.20 14.13 16.52
C GLY A 23 9.92 14.11 15.17
N VAL A 24 10.63 13.03 14.84
CA VAL A 24 11.42 12.89 13.61
C VAL A 24 10.56 12.24 12.51
N GLY A 25 10.16 13.04 11.53
CA GLY A 25 9.37 12.57 10.38
C GLY A 25 7.90 12.32 10.70
N GLY A 26 7.04 12.31 9.68
CA GLY A 26 5.59 12.13 9.82
C GLY A 26 5.11 10.74 10.28
N GLY A 27 5.99 9.81 10.64
CA GLY A 27 5.66 8.48 11.17
C GLY A 27 4.92 7.54 10.20
N THR A 28 4.71 7.96 8.96
CA THR A 28 3.87 7.23 8.00
C THR A 28 4.65 6.26 7.12
N THR A 29 5.94 6.47 6.89
CA THR A 29 6.76 5.68 5.95
C THR A 29 7.93 4.99 6.60
N LEU A 30 8.61 5.61 7.57
CA LEU A 30 9.80 5.05 8.24
C LEU A 30 9.58 3.64 8.80
N PRO A 31 8.48 3.31 9.48
CA PRO A 31 8.22 1.95 9.94
C PRO A 31 8.22 0.92 8.82
N GLY A 32 7.59 1.27 7.69
CA GLY A 32 7.52 0.43 6.51
C GLY A 32 8.87 0.25 5.80
N VAL A 33 9.71 1.30 5.79
CA VAL A 33 11.09 1.20 5.27
C VAL A 33 11.90 0.19 6.07
N VAL A 34 11.90 0.31 7.41
CA VAL A 34 12.62 -0.62 8.29
C VAL A 34 12.11 -2.04 8.10
N ALA A 35 10.79 -2.22 8.06
CA ALA A 35 10.20 -3.56 7.92
C ALA A 35 10.53 -4.21 6.56
N GLN A 36 10.46 -3.46 5.47
CA GLN A 36 10.79 -3.98 4.13
C GLN A 36 12.31 -4.21 3.95
N PHE A 37 13.16 -3.46 4.65
CA PHE A 37 14.58 -3.73 4.67
C PHE A 37 14.90 -5.08 5.31
N LEU A 38 14.19 -5.43 6.41
CA LEU A 38 14.36 -6.69 7.12
C LEU A 38 13.64 -7.88 6.44
N ASP A 39 12.49 -7.64 5.85
CA ASP A 39 11.74 -8.64 5.08
C ASP A 39 11.21 -8.01 3.77
N PRO A 40 11.98 -8.05 2.68
CA PRO A 40 11.53 -7.54 1.37
C PRO A 40 10.25 -8.19 0.84
N GLY A 41 9.93 -9.40 1.28
CA GLY A 41 8.71 -10.13 0.93
C GLY A 41 7.51 -9.83 1.83
N LEU A 42 7.64 -8.92 2.80
CA LEU A 42 6.60 -8.65 3.79
C LEU A 42 5.25 -8.30 3.15
N VAL A 43 5.24 -7.29 2.26
CA VAL A 43 3.99 -6.80 1.66
C VAL A 43 3.31 -7.90 0.83
N SER A 44 4.04 -8.57 -0.04
CA SER A 44 3.47 -9.63 -0.88
C SER A 44 2.89 -10.78 -0.06
N THR A 45 3.57 -11.13 1.03
CA THR A 45 3.07 -12.18 1.93
C THR A 45 1.80 -11.75 2.67
N LEU A 46 1.74 -10.50 3.14
CA LEU A 46 0.57 -10.01 3.86
C LEU A 46 -0.62 -9.81 2.92
N CYS A 47 -0.39 -9.34 1.70
CA CYS A 47 -1.42 -9.29 0.65
C CYS A 47 -1.99 -10.68 0.35
N ALA A 48 -1.15 -11.70 0.24
CA ALA A 48 -1.58 -13.07 -0.04
C ALA A 48 -2.38 -13.72 1.11
N ARG A 49 -2.36 -13.14 2.31
CA ARG A 49 -3.15 -13.61 3.47
C ARG A 49 -4.53 -12.96 3.59
N LEU A 50 -4.83 -11.98 2.74
CA LEU A 50 -6.13 -11.34 2.73
C LEU A 50 -7.13 -12.23 2.00
N GLU A 51 -8.16 -12.66 2.70
CA GLU A 51 -9.17 -13.60 2.18
C GLU A 51 -9.89 -13.07 0.94
N ARG A 52 -10.19 -11.77 0.93
CA ARG A 52 -10.89 -11.09 -0.18
C ARG A 52 -9.94 -10.40 -1.15
N GLY A 53 -8.61 -10.54 -0.93
CA GLY A 53 -7.57 -9.98 -1.80
C GLY A 53 -7.39 -8.47 -1.65
N VAL A 54 -6.77 -7.87 -2.67
CA VAL A 54 -6.38 -6.46 -2.68
C VAL A 54 -7.10 -5.71 -3.78
N ILE A 55 -7.53 -4.50 -3.47
CA ILE A 55 -8.01 -3.47 -4.39
C ILE A 55 -6.93 -2.39 -4.46
N LEU A 56 -6.39 -2.11 -5.63
CA LEU A 56 -5.49 -0.99 -5.87
C LEU A 56 -6.23 0.14 -6.58
N LEU A 57 -5.96 1.37 -6.14
CA LEU A 57 -6.50 2.58 -6.76
C LEU A 57 -5.34 3.53 -7.08
N THR A 58 -5.29 4.03 -8.30
CA THR A 58 -4.32 5.05 -8.74
C THR A 58 -4.95 6.08 -9.66
N GLY A 59 -4.26 7.17 -9.87
CA GLY A 59 -4.67 8.30 -10.70
C GLY A 59 -4.12 9.62 -10.18
N THR A 60 -4.15 10.67 -10.97
CA THR A 60 -3.60 11.97 -10.58
C THR A 60 -4.45 12.62 -9.48
N ASN A 61 -5.75 12.72 -9.69
CA ASN A 61 -6.66 13.42 -8.78
C ASN A 61 -7.76 12.49 -8.24
N GLY A 62 -8.26 12.80 -7.03
CA GLY A 62 -9.41 12.14 -6.43
C GLY A 62 -9.12 10.82 -5.73
N LYS A 63 -7.89 10.31 -5.75
CA LYS A 63 -7.48 9.03 -5.12
C LYS A 63 -8.01 8.87 -3.71
N THR A 64 -7.63 9.77 -2.81
CA THR A 64 -7.97 9.69 -1.38
C THR A 64 -9.47 9.76 -1.12
N THR A 65 -10.19 10.64 -1.85
CA THR A 65 -11.64 10.75 -1.70
C THR A 65 -12.34 9.48 -2.16
N THR A 66 -11.99 8.97 -3.35
CA THR A 66 -12.55 7.72 -3.88
C THR A 66 -12.23 6.52 -2.98
N ALA A 67 -10.99 6.41 -2.49
CA ALA A 67 -10.61 5.35 -1.58
C ALA A 67 -11.40 5.38 -0.26
N ARG A 68 -11.63 6.58 0.30
CA ARG A 68 -12.46 6.74 1.51
C ARG A 68 -13.92 6.34 1.28
N MET A 69 -14.51 6.77 0.17
CA MET A 69 -15.88 6.38 -0.20
C MET A 69 -15.99 4.87 -0.36
N LEU A 70 -15.06 4.28 -1.10
CA LEU A 70 -15.03 2.83 -1.31
C LEU A 70 -14.83 2.07 0.01
N ALA A 71 -13.95 2.56 0.90
CA ALA A 71 -13.75 1.95 2.23
C ALA A 71 -15.04 1.94 3.05
N LEU A 72 -15.86 3.00 2.99
CA LEU A 72 -17.16 3.05 3.65
C LEU A 72 -18.13 2.04 3.02
N MET A 73 -18.25 2.03 1.69
CA MET A 73 -19.12 1.09 0.99
C MET A 73 -18.75 -0.37 1.28
N LEU A 74 -17.47 -0.70 1.32
CA LEU A 74 -17.00 -2.04 1.66
C LEU A 74 -17.36 -2.42 3.10
N ARG A 75 -17.24 -1.50 4.06
CA ARG A 75 -17.65 -1.74 5.45
C ARG A 75 -19.15 -1.97 5.58
N GLU A 76 -19.97 -1.17 4.92
CA GLU A 76 -21.42 -1.37 4.88
C GLU A 76 -21.79 -2.73 4.24
N ALA A 77 -20.98 -3.21 3.29
CA ALA A 77 -21.12 -4.54 2.71
C ALA A 77 -20.55 -5.68 3.58
N GLY A 78 -20.15 -5.39 4.83
CA GLY A 78 -19.62 -6.38 5.78
C GLY A 78 -18.17 -6.76 5.57
N TRP A 79 -17.37 -5.97 4.83
CA TRP A 79 -15.94 -6.18 4.67
C TRP A 79 -15.16 -5.43 5.76
N SER A 80 -13.94 -5.87 6.02
CA SER A 80 -12.99 -5.21 6.94
C SER A 80 -11.75 -4.74 6.20
N PRO A 81 -11.83 -3.68 5.37
CA PRO A 81 -10.71 -3.26 4.55
C PRO A 81 -9.58 -2.64 5.37
N ILE A 82 -8.36 -3.12 5.13
CA ILE A 82 -7.12 -2.47 5.53
C ILE A 82 -6.83 -1.38 4.50
N HIS A 83 -6.82 -0.12 4.94
CA HIS A 83 -6.71 1.03 4.06
C HIS A 83 -5.54 1.93 4.47
N ASN A 84 -4.66 2.30 3.54
CA ASN A 84 -3.56 3.20 3.82
C ASN A 84 -4.05 4.65 4.01
N ARG A 85 -3.38 5.37 4.91
CA ARG A 85 -3.73 6.77 5.18
C ARG A 85 -3.38 7.67 4.00
N ALA A 86 -4.08 8.80 3.87
CA ALA A 86 -3.75 9.85 2.93
C ALA A 86 -2.27 10.25 3.03
N GLY A 87 -1.58 10.37 1.89
CA GLY A 87 -0.14 10.64 1.81
C GLY A 87 0.77 9.43 2.03
N ALA A 88 0.24 8.26 2.42
CA ALA A 88 1.00 7.01 2.54
C ALA A 88 0.83 6.12 1.28
N ASN A 89 0.92 6.73 0.10
CA ASN A 89 0.62 6.15 -1.21
C ASN A 89 1.84 5.50 -1.91
N LEU A 90 2.91 5.26 -1.15
CA LEU A 90 4.08 4.50 -1.57
C LEU A 90 4.05 3.10 -0.96
N MET A 91 4.89 2.19 -1.45
CA MET A 91 4.97 0.82 -0.92
C MET A 91 5.34 0.78 0.57
N GLU A 92 6.17 1.71 1.02
CA GLU A 92 6.55 1.88 2.42
C GLU A 92 5.35 2.28 3.29
N GLY A 93 4.42 3.07 2.73
CA GLY A 93 3.15 3.41 3.36
C GLY A 93 2.22 2.21 3.48
N VAL A 94 2.14 1.37 2.45
CA VAL A 94 1.40 0.10 2.48
C VAL A 94 2.00 -0.85 3.53
N ALA A 95 3.34 -0.98 3.57
CA ALA A 95 4.02 -1.78 4.58
C ALA A 95 3.74 -1.27 6.00
N THR A 96 3.80 0.05 6.22
CA THR A 96 3.44 0.67 7.50
C THR A 96 1.99 0.37 7.88
N THR A 97 1.08 0.44 6.93
CA THR A 97 -0.33 0.12 7.15
C THR A 97 -0.49 -1.32 7.63
N PHE A 98 0.14 -2.27 6.97
CA PHE A 98 0.14 -3.67 7.40
C PHE A 98 0.80 -3.89 8.76
N LEU A 99 1.89 -3.18 9.08
CA LEU A 99 2.52 -3.26 10.40
C LEU A 99 1.53 -3.01 11.53
N TYR A 100 0.65 -2.02 11.37
CA TYR A 100 -0.34 -1.67 12.39
C TYR A 100 -1.63 -2.48 12.29
N ALA A 101 -1.96 -2.97 11.11
CA ALA A 101 -3.17 -3.76 10.85
C ALA A 101 -2.96 -5.27 10.93
N SER A 102 -1.81 -5.78 11.37
CA SER A 102 -1.55 -7.21 11.54
C SER A 102 -1.17 -7.52 12.98
N ASP A 103 -1.16 -8.78 13.37
CA ASP A 103 -0.51 -9.23 14.60
C ASP A 103 1.01 -9.42 14.39
N LEU A 104 1.75 -9.83 15.43
CA LEU A 104 3.19 -10.08 15.34
C LEU A 104 3.54 -11.39 14.59
N ARG A 105 2.56 -12.24 14.32
CA ARG A 105 2.71 -13.43 13.47
C ARG A 105 2.48 -13.08 11.99
N GLY A 106 2.11 -11.80 11.72
CA GLY A 106 1.79 -11.31 10.39
C GLY A 106 0.42 -11.77 9.90
N GLN A 107 -0.52 -12.00 10.81
CA GLN A 107 -1.91 -12.23 10.43
C GLN A 107 -2.61 -10.87 10.31
N PRO A 108 -3.12 -10.49 9.13
CA PRO A 108 -3.91 -9.26 8.97
C PRO A 108 -5.18 -9.29 9.82
N ARG A 109 -5.55 -8.14 10.38
CA ARG A 109 -6.79 -7.96 11.15
C ARG A 109 -7.97 -7.52 10.29
N GLY A 110 -7.82 -7.51 8.99
CA GLY A 110 -8.84 -7.25 8.00
C GLY A 110 -8.88 -8.36 6.97
N ASP A 111 -9.95 -8.41 6.19
CA ASP A 111 -10.20 -9.43 5.16
C ASP A 111 -9.76 -9.00 3.76
N SER A 112 -9.57 -7.72 3.55
CA SER A 112 -9.25 -7.10 2.26
C SER A 112 -8.27 -5.97 2.40
N GLY A 113 -7.49 -5.68 1.34
CA GLY A 113 -6.65 -4.50 1.23
C GLY A 113 -7.28 -3.48 0.27
N LEU A 114 -7.31 -2.22 0.65
CA LEU A 114 -7.67 -1.12 -0.21
C LEU A 114 -6.55 -0.09 -0.18
N PHE A 115 -5.74 -0.04 -1.24
CA PHE A 115 -4.56 0.80 -1.24
C PHE A 115 -4.62 1.82 -2.38
N GLU A 116 -4.55 3.11 -2.00
CA GLU A 116 -4.25 4.17 -2.96
C GLU A 116 -2.75 4.20 -3.24
N MET A 117 -2.38 4.31 -4.51
CA MET A 117 -1.00 4.28 -4.96
C MET A 117 -0.65 5.51 -5.78
N ASP A 118 0.56 5.99 -5.59
CA ASP A 118 1.17 6.98 -6.46
C ASP A 118 1.37 6.40 -7.88
N GLU A 119 1.25 7.23 -8.90
CA GLU A 119 1.26 6.85 -10.29
C GLU A 119 2.54 6.10 -10.70
N ALA A 120 3.70 6.54 -10.21
CA ALA A 120 4.99 5.91 -10.52
C ALA A 120 5.20 4.59 -9.78
N HIS A 121 4.58 4.45 -8.59
CA HIS A 121 4.73 3.26 -7.74
C HIS A 121 3.67 2.19 -8.02
N PHE A 122 2.63 2.52 -8.77
CA PHE A 122 1.55 1.60 -9.13
C PHE A 122 2.03 0.30 -9.79
N PRO A 123 2.95 0.30 -10.79
CA PRO A 123 3.43 -0.96 -11.38
C PRO A 123 4.08 -1.90 -10.36
N ARG A 124 4.86 -1.35 -9.42
CA ARG A 124 5.45 -2.13 -8.33
C ARG A 124 4.39 -2.69 -7.38
N ALA A 125 3.36 -1.90 -7.09
CA ALA A 125 2.26 -2.35 -6.26
C ALA A 125 1.47 -3.49 -6.92
N VAL A 126 1.21 -3.44 -8.22
CA VAL A 126 0.58 -4.53 -8.98
C VAL A 126 1.39 -5.82 -8.84
N ALA A 127 2.70 -5.75 -9.07
CA ALA A 127 3.59 -6.91 -8.98
C ALA A 127 3.63 -7.55 -7.59
N LEU A 128 3.67 -6.72 -6.53
CA LEU A 128 3.80 -7.20 -5.15
C LEU A 128 2.46 -7.61 -4.53
N CYS A 129 1.39 -6.86 -4.78
CA CYS A 129 0.10 -7.09 -4.13
C CYS A 129 -0.79 -8.05 -4.92
N ARG A 130 -0.53 -8.27 -6.22
CA ARG A 130 -1.38 -9.08 -7.13
C ARG A 130 -2.87 -8.80 -6.91
N PRO A 131 -3.32 -7.59 -7.24
CA PRO A 131 -4.65 -7.12 -6.87
C PRO A 131 -5.74 -7.94 -7.58
N ARG A 132 -6.84 -8.15 -6.88
CA ARG A 132 -8.07 -8.72 -7.43
C ARG A 132 -8.84 -7.69 -8.27
N LEU A 133 -8.71 -6.41 -7.91
CA LEU A 133 -9.37 -5.30 -8.60
C LEU A 133 -8.43 -4.11 -8.68
N VAL A 134 -8.43 -3.44 -9.81
CA VAL A 134 -7.70 -2.19 -10.04
C VAL A 134 -8.68 -1.11 -10.47
N LEU A 135 -8.57 0.04 -9.82
CA LEU A 135 -9.28 1.27 -10.19
C LEU A 135 -8.27 2.27 -10.75
N LEU A 136 -8.33 2.48 -12.05
CA LEU A 136 -7.62 3.56 -12.73
C LEU A 136 -8.54 4.79 -12.80
N HIS A 137 -8.25 5.80 -12.00
CA HIS A 137 -9.14 6.95 -11.89
C HIS A 137 -8.98 7.92 -13.05
N ASN A 138 -7.85 8.60 -13.11
CA ASN A 138 -7.51 9.56 -14.16
C ASN A 138 -6.00 9.73 -14.24
N LEU A 139 -5.52 10.24 -15.37
CA LEU A 139 -4.12 10.55 -15.59
C LEU A 139 -4.03 11.88 -16.32
N PHE A 140 -3.55 12.92 -15.63
CA PHE A 140 -3.40 14.27 -16.14
C PHE A 140 -1.95 14.72 -16.19
N ARG A 141 -1.69 15.79 -16.95
CA ARG A 141 -0.36 16.37 -17.15
C ARG A 141 0.25 17.04 -15.91
N ASP A 142 -0.50 17.21 -14.84
CA ASP A 142 -0.10 17.96 -13.63
C ASP A 142 1.15 17.39 -12.90
N GLN A 143 1.60 16.19 -13.28
CA GLN A 143 2.76 15.51 -12.70
C GLN A 143 3.93 15.33 -13.70
N LEU A 144 3.94 16.08 -14.81
CA LEU A 144 4.96 15.96 -15.85
C LEU A 144 6.39 16.17 -15.34
N ASP A 145 6.57 17.11 -14.42
CA ASP A 145 7.89 17.41 -13.81
C ASP A 145 8.42 16.26 -12.97
N ARG A 146 7.54 15.34 -12.55
CA ARG A 146 7.89 14.21 -11.68
C ARG A 146 8.12 12.90 -12.45
N TYR A 147 7.35 12.62 -13.51
CA TYR A 147 7.24 11.26 -14.06
C TYR A 147 7.39 11.18 -15.59
N GLY A 148 7.60 12.31 -16.25
CA GLY A 148 7.64 12.40 -17.71
C GLY A 148 6.26 12.46 -18.34
N GLU A 149 6.18 12.13 -19.63
CA GLU A 149 4.94 12.24 -20.38
C GLU A 149 3.86 11.25 -19.91
N VAL A 150 2.60 11.67 -19.97
CA VAL A 150 1.40 10.87 -19.64
C VAL A 150 1.43 9.50 -20.32
N ASP A 151 1.84 9.45 -21.59
CA ASP A 151 1.91 8.23 -22.39
C ASP A 151 2.92 7.22 -21.80
N THR A 152 4.03 7.72 -21.25
CA THR A 152 5.03 6.85 -20.58
C THR A 152 4.44 6.21 -19.32
N VAL A 153 3.73 6.96 -18.50
CA VAL A 153 3.05 6.46 -17.30
C VAL A 153 1.96 5.46 -17.68
N ALA A 154 1.12 5.83 -18.65
CA ALA A 154 0.05 4.96 -19.17
C ALA A 154 0.63 3.65 -19.74
N GLY A 155 1.73 3.71 -20.48
CA GLY A 155 2.43 2.54 -21.00
C GLY A 155 2.92 1.61 -19.90
N ARG A 156 3.54 2.14 -18.84
CA ARG A 156 3.97 1.37 -17.66
C ARG A 156 2.80 0.72 -16.93
N TRP A 157 1.68 1.43 -16.78
CA TRP A 157 0.46 0.85 -16.19
C TRP A 157 -0.08 -0.29 -17.05
N GLY A 158 -0.17 -0.09 -18.38
CA GLY A 158 -0.61 -1.12 -19.30
C GLY A 158 0.27 -2.37 -19.26
N GLN A 159 1.59 -2.21 -19.15
CA GLN A 159 2.52 -3.35 -18.95
C GLN A 159 2.27 -4.08 -17.64
N ALA A 160 2.11 -3.34 -16.53
CA ALA A 160 1.85 -3.95 -15.22
C ALA A 160 0.53 -4.72 -15.20
N LEU A 161 -0.53 -4.17 -15.79
CA LEU A 161 -1.85 -4.82 -15.83
C LEU A 161 -1.87 -6.11 -16.65
N ARG A 162 -1.01 -6.24 -17.66
CA ARG A 162 -0.89 -7.51 -18.43
C ARG A 162 -0.29 -8.66 -17.62
N THR A 163 0.23 -8.41 -16.43
CA THR A 163 0.78 -9.46 -15.55
C THR A 163 -0.25 -10.03 -14.56
N LEU A 164 -1.46 -9.47 -14.54
CA LEU A 164 -2.60 -9.96 -13.74
C LEU A 164 -3.35 -11.07 -14.47
#